data_86435f6bc621671a36448888fc6d2b13
#
_entry.id   86435f6bc621671a36448888fc6d2b13
#
_cell.length_a   1.000
_cell.length_b   1.000
_cell.length_c   1.000
_cell.angle_alpha   90.00
_cell.angle_beta   90.00
_cell.angle_gamma   90.00
#
_symmetry.space_group_name_H-M   'P 1'
#
loop_
_entity.id
_entity.type
_entity.pdbx_description
1 polymer ?
#
loop_
_entity_poly.entity_id
_entity_poly.type
_entity_poly.pdbx_seq_one_letter_code
_entity_poly.pdbx_strand_id
1 'polypeptide(L)'
;MSEQNRLVFEKFMAALNGKDMSAMESFIDDDFVDNDAMPGMPPGKAGMVGMMQMFVTAFPDLNIVVDQWISEGDLVVAIMTTSSGTQSGEFMGMPPSGKSFSVREIHVAKIVNGKMVEHWGVGNDMSMMQQLGAIPE
;
A
#
# COMPACT_ATOMS: atom_id res chain seq x y z
N MET A 1 5.62 2.76 -21.81
CA MET A 1 4.40 3.52 -22.18
C MET A 1 3.57 3.75 -20.95
N SER A 2 3.05 4.99 -20.79
CA SER A 2 2.32 5.40 -19.57
C SER A 2 1.12 4.51 -19.25
N GLU A 3 0.34 4.14 -20.28
CA GLU A 3 -0.85 3.30 -20.09
C GLU A 3 -0.47 1.89 -19.62
N GLN A 4 0.58 1.32 -20.19
CA GLN A 4 1.08 0.00 -19.78
C GLN A 4 1.60 0.04 -18.34
N ASN A 5 2.27 1.13 -17.97
CA ASN A 5 2.77 1.32 -16.62
C ASN A 5 1.63 1.46 -15.62
N ARG A 6 0.55 2.18 -15.99
CA ARG A 6 -0.64 2.26 -15.16
C ARG A 6 -1.23 0.87 -14.90
N LEU A 7 -1.30 0.03 -15.93
CA LEU A 7 -1.83 -1.33 -15.79
C LEU A 7 -1.00 -2.18 -14.80
N VAL A 8 0.31 -1.98 -14.77
CA VAL A 8 1.18 -2.68 -13.79
C VAL A 8 0.77 -2.29 -12.37
N PHE A 9 0.59 -0.99 -12.11
CA PHE A 9 0.21 -0.53 -10.78
C PHE A 9 -1.21 -0.98 -10.42
N GLU A 10 -2.13 -0.96 -11.38
CA GLU A 10 -3.48 -1.49 -11.17
C GLU A 10 -3.46 -2.96 -10.77
N LYS A 11 -2.65 -3.77 -11.45
CA LYS A 11 -2.50 -5.21 -11.13
C LYS A 11 -1.88 -5.43 -9.76
N PHE A 12 -0.91 -4.59 -9.38
CA PHE A 12 -0.32 -4.62 -8.05
C PHE A 12 -1.41 -4.39 -6.97
N MET A 13 -2.23 -3.36 -7.15
CA MET A 13 -3.31 -3.05 -6.21
C MET A 13 -4.37 -4.16 -6.18
N ALA A 14 -4.70 -4.72 -7.34
CA ALA A 14 -5.66 -5.83 -7.41
C ALA A 14 -5.15 -7.07 -6.68
N ALA A 15 -3.85 -7.39 -6.82
CA ALA A 15 -3.23 -8.49 -6.11
C ALA A 15 -3.28 -8.27 -4.59
N LEU A 16 -3.01 -7.04 -4.14
CA LEU A 16 -3.07 -6.69 -2.73
C LEU A 16 -4.49 -6.83 -2.18
N ASN A 17 -5.50 -6.32 -2.90
CA ASN A 17 -6.91 -6.47 -2.51
C ASN A 17 -7.34 -7.93 -2.48
N GLY A 18 -6.82 -8.75 -3.39
CA GLY A 18 -7.09 -10.18 -3.44
C GLY A 18 -6.26 -11.01 -2.46
N LYS A 19 -5.39 -10.37 -1.67
CA LYS A 19 -4.48 -11.02 -0.72
C LYS A 19 -3.52 -12.01 -1.38
N ASP A 20 -3.23 -11.80 -2.67
CA ASP A 20 -2.28 -12.62 -3.42
C ASP A 20 -0.88 -11.99 -3.31
N MET A 21 -0.19 -12.32 -2.23
CA MET A 21 1.11 -11.72 -1.93
C MET A 21 2.18 -12.13 -2.94
N SER A 22 2.10 -13.33 -3.48
CA SER A 22 3.04 -13.80 -4.50
C SER A 22 2.90 -12.98 -5.79
N ALA A 23 1.67 -12.75 -6.24
CA ALA A 23 1.42 -11.92 -7.42
C ALA A 23 1.85 -10.48 -7.17
N MET A 24 1.51 -9.91 -6.00
CA MET A 24 1.92 -8.56 -5.63
C MET A 24 3.46 -8.40 -5.68
N GLU A 25 4.17 -9.34 -5.07
CA GLU A 25 5.63 -9.31 -5.03
C GLU A 25 6.25 -9.35 -6.43
N SER A 26 5.62 -10.05 -7.36
CA SER A 26 6.12 -10.19 -8.73
C SER A 26 6.19 -8.87 -9.49
N PHE A 27 5.46 -7.84 -9.05
CA PHE A 27 5.48 -6.53 -9.68
C PHE A 27 6.53 -5.58 -9.07
N ILE A 28 7.31 -6.04 -8.09
CA ILE A 28 8.33 -5.22 -7.41
C ILE A 28 9.71 -5.63 -7.91
N ASP A 29 10.49 -4.65 -8.36
CA ASP A 29 11.87 -4.88 -8.80
C ASP A 29 12.75 -5.26 -7.60
N ASP A 30 13.77 -6.09 -7.83
CA ASP A 30 14.67 -6.51 -6.76
C ASP A 30 15.46 -5.34 -6.15
N ASP A 31 15.71 -4.30 -6.93
CA ASP A 31 16.43 -3.09 -6.50
C ASP A 31 15.47 -1.95 -6.11
N PHE A 32 14.23 -2.27 -5.80
CA PHE A 32 13.18 -1.31 -5.46
C PHE A 32 13.59 -0.39 -4.29
N VAL A 33 13.25 0.90 -4.44
CA VAL A 33 13.47 1.93 -3.41
C VAL A 33 12.13 2.49 -2.95
N ASP A 34 11.88 2.46 -1.65
CA ASP A 34 10.70 3.08 -1.06
C ASP A 34 11.13 4.34 -0.31
N ASN A 35 10.74 5.51 -0.84
CA ASN A 35 11.10 6.80 -0.26
C ASN A 35 10.29 7.15 1.00
N ASP A 36 9.18 6.46 1.19
CA ASP A 36 8.27 6.69 2.33
C ASP A 36 8.06 5.38 3.10
N ALA A 37 9.12 4.61 3.26
CA ALA A 37 9.07 3.34 3.98
C ALA A 37 8.64 3.53 5.42
N MET A 38 7.86 2.58 5.93
CA MET A 38 7.44 2.58 7.33
C MET A 38 8.66 2.39 8.24
N PRO A 39 8.80 3.21 9.31
CA PRO A 39 9.91 3.05 10.26
C PRO A 39 9.98 1.64 10.84
N GLY A 40 11.18 1.12 10.96
CA GLY A 40 11.41 -0.21 11.53
C GLY A 40 11.37 -1.36 10.53
N MET A 41 10.94 -1.10 9.30
CA MET A 41 10.96 -2.11 8.25
C MET A 41 12.32 -2.16 7.55
N PRO A 42 12.75 -3.34 7.05
CA PRO A 42 13.96 -3.40 6.23
C PRO A 42 13.81 -2.56 4.95
N PRO A 43 14.91 -2.06 4.39
CA PRO A 43 14.83 -1.25 3.18
C PRO A 43 14.45 -2.07 1.95
N GLY A 44 13.95 -1.39 0.93
CA GLY A 44 13.72 -1.95 -0.39
C GLY A 44 12.54 -2.90 -0.47
N LYS A 45 12.65 -3.86 -1.38
CA LYS A 45 11.59 -4.83 -1.68
C LYS A 45 11.16 -5.62 -0.45
N ALA A 46 12.10 -6.09 0.36
CA ALA A 46 11.80 -6.85 1.57
C ALA A 46 10.93 -6.05 2.55
N GLY A 47 11.20 -4.76 2.68
CA GLY A 47 10.40 -3.86 3.53
C GLY A 47 8.98 -3.67 3.01
N MET A 48 8.84 -3.46 1.71
CA MET A 48 7.52 -3.32 1.09
C MET A 48 6.69 -4.59 1.25
N VAL A 49 7.27 -5.75 0.95
CA VAL A 49 6.58 -7.04 1.07
C VAL A 49 6.19 -7.30 2.52
N GLY A 50 7.11 -7.06 3.46
CA GLY A 50 6.86 -7.25 4.89
C GLY A 50 5.75 -6.34 5.41
N MET A 51 5.74 -5.08 4.98
CA MET A 51 4.71 -4.12 5.35
C MET A 51 3.34 -4.55 4.82
N MET A 52 3.26 -4.95 3.55
CA MET A 52 2.00 -5.40 2.96
C MET A 52 1.50 -6.67 3.63
N GLN A 53 2.38 -7.61 3.96
CA GLN A 53 2.01 -8.81 4.69
C GLN A 53 1.44 -8.47 6.07
N MET A 54 2.05 -7.50 6.75
CA MET A 54 1.57 -7.02 8.05
C MET A 54 0.17 -6.43 7.94
N PHE A 55 -0.08 -5.59 6.93
CA PHE A 55 -1.39 -5.00 6.71
C PHE A 55 -2.44 -6.06 6.39
N VAL A 56 -2.14 -7.01 5.53
CA VAL A 56 -3.08 -8.07 5.16
C VAL A 56 -3.41 -8.97 6.36
N THR A 57 -2.43 -9.23 7.21
CA THR A 57 -2.62 -10.04 8.42
C THR A 57 -3.48 -9.30 9.45
N ALA A 58 -3.20 -8.03 9.68
CA ALA A 58 -3.93 -7.21 10.65
C ALA A 58 -5.34 -6.86 10.15
N PHE A 59 -5.49 -6.65 8.84
CA PHE A 59 -6.74 -6.24 8.20
C PHE A 59 -7.08 -7.21 7.07
N PRO A 60 -7.63 -8.40 7.39
CA PRO A 60 -7.97 -9.38 6.34
C PRO A 60 -8.96 -8.88 5.30
N ASP A 61 -9.75 -7.87 5.65
CA ASP A 61 -10.70 -7.20 4.76
C ASP A 61 -10.13 -5.93 4.12
N LEU A 62 -8.81 -5.76 4.14
CA LEU A 62 -8.17 -4.59 3.53
C LEU A 62 -8.65 -4.41 2.09
N ASN A 63 -9.13 -3.22 1.78
CA ASN A 63 -9.61 -2.88 0.46
C ASN A 63 -9.15 -1.47 0.08
N ILE A 64 -8.56 -1.37 -1.09
CA ILE A 64 -8.04 -0.11 -1.62
C ILE A 64 -8.81 0.21 -2.89
N VAL A 65 -9.49 1.35 -2.89
CA VAL A 65 -10.24 1.84 -4.05
C VAL A 65 -9.50 3.05 -4.61
N VAL A 66 -9.03 2.94 -5.84
CA VAL A 66 -8.36 4.03 -6.53
C VAL A 66 -9.39 4.82 -7.33
N ASP A 67 -9.54 6.08 -6.96
CA ASP A 67 -10.51 6.98 -7.59
C ASP A 67 -10.02 7.45 -8.96
N GLN A 68 -8.74 7.79 -9.06
CA GLN A 68 -8.19 8.38 -10.26
C GLN A 68 -6.74 7.94 -10.48
N TRP A 69 -6.40 7.67 -11.72
CA TRP A 69 -5.04 7.36 -12.16
C TRP A 69 -4.50 8.48 -13.03
N ILE A 70 -3.28 8.90 -12.78
CA ILE A 70 -2.56 9.86 -13.62
C ILE A 70 -1.21 9.24 -13.95
N SER A 71 -0.85 9.21 -15.21
CA SER A 71 0.45 8.66 -15.61
C SER A 71 1.14 9.57 -16.61
N GLU A 72 2.47 9.70 -16.43
CA GLU A 72 3.33 10.48 -17.30
C GLU A 72 4.71 9.82 -17.32
N GLY A 73 5.15 9.37 -18.51
CA GLY A 73 6.41 8.66 -18.63
C GLY A 73 6.40 7.38 -17.78
N ASP A 74 7.42 7.24 -16.94
CA ASP A 74 7.55 6.09 -16.04
C ASP A 74 6.78 6.25 -14.73
N LEU A 75 6.18 7.42 -14.48
CA LEU A 75 5.49 7.72 -13.22
C LEU A 75 4.00 7.46 -13.34
N VAL A 76 3.46 6.78 -12.33
CA VAL A 76 2.02 6.53 -12.19
C VAL A 76 1.57 7.00 -10.83
N VAL A 77 0.52 7.84 -10.80
CA VAL A 77 -0.06 8.38 -9.58
C VAL A 77 -1.41 7.72 -9.34
N ALA A 78 -1.58 7.11 -8.17
CA ALA A 78 -2.84 6.55 -7.72
C ALA A 78 -3.44 7.48 -6.67
N ILE A 79 -4.55 8.12 -7.00
CA ILE A 79 -5.31 8.94 -6.07
C ILE A 79 -6.44 8.08 -5.53
N MET A 80 -6.32 7.69 -4.26
CA MET A 80 -7.25 6.74 -3.66
C MET A 80 -8.36 7.46 -2.93
N THR A 81 -9.60 7.06 -3.21
CA THR A 81 -10.75 7.53 -2.45
C THR A 81 -10.72 6.97 -1.05
N THR A 82 -10.36 5.70 -0.95
CA THR A 82 -10.47 4.95 0.30
C THR A 82 -9.45 3.83 0.38
N SER A 83 -8.72 3.80 1.50
CA SER A 83 -8.02 2.60 1.98
C SER A 83 -8.70 2.24 3.30
N SER A 84 -9.24 1.03 3.42
CA SER A 84 -10.09 0.67 4.56
C SER A 84 -9.84 -0.76 5.02
N GLY A 85 -10.15 -1.02 6.27
CA GLY A 85 -10.06 -2.36 6.84
C GLY A 85 -10.50 -2.40 8.30
N THR A 86 -10.69 -3.61 8.82
CA THR A 86 -11.05 -3.87 10.21
C THR A 86 -9.92 -4.61 10.88
N GLN A 87 -9.45 -4.10 12.02
CA GLN A 87 -8.34 -4.69 12.74
C GLN A 87 -8.78 -5.94 13.50
N SER A 88 -8.61 -7.09 12.89
CA SER A 88 -8.88 -8.39 13.50
C SER A 88 -7.60 -9.14 13.88
N GLY A 89 -6.43 -8.60 13.54
CA GLY A 89 -5.13 -9.13 13.93
C GLY A 89 -4.27 -8.08 14.60
N GLU A 90 -3.11 -8.50 15.14
CA GLU A 90 -2.15 -7.57 15.73
C GLU A 90 -1.61 -6.61 14.66
N PHE A 91 -1.47 -5.33 15.02
CA PHE A 91 -0.94 -4.31 14.13
C PHE A 91 0.05 -3.43 14.90
N MET A 92 1.31 -3.44 14.49
CA MET A 92 2.39 -2.63 15.09
C MET A 92 2.46 -2.80 16.62
N GLY A 93 2.34 -4.03 17.10
CA GLY A 93 2.36 -4.33 18.53
C GLY A 93 1.05 -4.10 19.26
N MET A 94 0.04 -3.57 18.60
CA MET A 94 -1.29 -3.35 19.18
C MET A 94 -2.15 -4.61 19.02
N PRO A 95 -2.81 -5.07 20.10
CA PRO A 95 -3.70 -6.23 20.00
C PRO A 95 -4.91 -5.92 19.10
N PRO A 96 -5.59 -6.96 18.61
CA PRO A 96 -6.78 -6.76 17.78
C PRO A 96 -7.82 -5.92 18.51
N SER A 97 -8.25 -4.82 17.88
CA SER A 97 -9.24 -3.90 18.47
C SER A 97 -10.66 -4.14 17.96
N GLY A 98 -10.81 -4.81 16.83
CA GLY A 98 -12.10 -4.94 16.15
C GLY A 98 -12.57 -3.66 15.51
N LYS A 99 -11.78 -2.57 15.57
CA LYS A 99 -12.14 -1.27 15.01
C LYS A 99 -11.76 -1.19 13.55
N SER A 100 -12.49 -0.35 12.81
CA SER A 100 -12.26 -0.15 11.38
C SER A 100 -11.67 1.21 11.11
N PHE A 101 -10.93 1.32 10.01
CA PHE A 101 -10.46 2.60 9.51
C PHE A 101 -10.88 2.79 8.06
N SER A 102 -10.95 4.04 7.66
CA SER A 102 -11.16 4.45 6.27
C SER A 102 -10.45 5.78 6.08
N VAL A 103 -9.42 5.78 5.24
CA VAL A 103 -8.57 6.96 5.05
C VAL A 103 -8.25 7.16 3.57
N ARG A 104 -7.81 8.36 3.24
CA ARG A 104 -7.38 8.72 1.89
C ARG A 104 -5.87 8.71 1.81
N GLU A 105 -5.38 8.24 0.67
CA GLU A 105 -3.94 8.14 0.42
C GLU A 105 -3.64 8.50 -1.04
N ILE A 106 -2.42 8.96 -1.27
CA ILE A 106 -1.89 9.17 -2.63
C ILE A 106 -0.58 8.41 -2.71
N HIS A 107 -0.44 7.60 -3.76
CA HIS A 107 0.80 6.86 -4.01
C HIS A 107 1.31 7.14 -5.41
N VAL A 108 2.62 7.23 -5.54
CA VAL A 108 3.31 7.38 -6.82
C VAL A 108 4.29 6.22 -6.98
N ALA A 109 4.24 5.57 -8.12
CA ALA A 109 5.19 4.52 -8.45
C ALA A 109 5.93 4.87 -9.74
N LYS A 110 7.22 4.60 -9.76
CA LYS A 110 8.00 4.60 -10.97
C LYS A 110 8.06 3.17 -11.49
N ILE A 111 7.61 2.98 -12.72
CA ILE A 111 7.50 1.65 -13.34
C ILE A 111 8.45 1.59 -14.53
N VAL A 112 9.33 0.60 -14.52
CA VAL A 112 10.28 0.35 -15.62
C VAL A 112 10.26 -1.14 -15.93
N ASN A 113 10.13 -1.46 -17.22
CA ASN A 113 10.11 -2.86 -17.70
C ASN A 113 9.10 -3.74 -16.95
N GLY A 114 7.91 -3.20 -16.70
CA GLY A 114 6.83 -3.95 -16.06
C GLY A 114 6.97 -4.16 -14.57
N LYS A 115 7.90 -3.45 -13.91
CA LYS A 115 8.13 -3.58 -12.48
C LYS A 115 8.21 -2.23 -11.80
N MET A 116 7.74 -2.17 -10.57
CA MET A 116 7.85 -0.99 -9.72
C MET A 116 9.29 -0.90 -9.21
N VAL A 117 9.97 0.20 -9.55
CA VAL A 117 11.37 0.42 -9.16
C VAL A 117 11.51 1.45 -8.05
N GLU A 118 10.51 2.31 -7.87
CA GLU A 118 10.55 3.35 -6.84
C GLU A 118 9.13 3.75 -6.44
N HIS A 119 8.96 4.14 -5.18
CA HIS A 119 7.66 4.49 -4.62
C HIS A 119 7.75 5.71 -3.70
N TRP A 120 6.73 6.55 -3.77
CA TRP A 120 6.45 7.63 -2.84
C TRP A 120 4.99 7.49 -2.41
N GLY A 121 4.70 7.78 -1.14
CA GLY A 121 3.33 7.69 -0.65
C GLY A 121 3.08 8.62 0.51
N VAL A 122 1.88 9.20 0.53
CA VAL A 122 1.39 10.03 1.63
C VAL A 122 -0.03 9.58 1.95
N GLY A 123 -0.26 9.30 3.22
CA GLY A 123 -1.58 8.90 3.71
C GLY A 123 -1.95 9.63 4.98
N ASN A 124 -3.21 9.54 5.35
CA ASN A 124 -3.71 10.15 6.58
C ASN A 124 -3.51 9.17 7.75
N ASP A 125 -2.25 8.91 8.08
CA ASP A 125 -1.89 7.92 9.09
C ASP A 125 -2.38 8.30 10.48
N MET A 126 -2.37 9.60 10.81
CA MET A 126 -2.90 10.07 12.10
C MET A 126 -4.38 9.73 12.24
N SER A 127 -5.17 9.97 11.21
CA SER A 127 -6.60 9.63 11.22
C SER A 127 -6.80 8.12 11.37
N MET A 128 -5.99 7.32 10.66
CA MET A 128 -6.03 5.88 10.80
C MET A 128 -5.82 5.44 12.24
N MET A 129 -4.78 5.97 12.89
CA MET A 129 -4.46 5.61 14.26
C MET A 129 -5.55 6.08 15.25
N GLN A 130 -6.16 7.23 15.00
CA GLN A 130 -7.29 7.71 15.79
C GLN A 130 -8.50 6.78 15.65
N GLN A 131 -8.82 6.38 14.41
CA GLN A 131 -9.95 5.50 14.13
C GLN A 131 -9.78 4.11 14.77
N LEU A 132 -8.53 3.63 14.83
CA LEU A 132 -8.20 2.35 15.48
C LEU A 132 -8.11 2.47 17.01
N GLY A 133 -8.18 3.69 17.54
CA GLY A 133 -8.10 3.90 18.99
C GLY A 133 -6.70 3.86 19.55
N ALA A 134 -5.68 3.91 18.68
CA ALA A 134 -4.27 3.86 19.11
C ALA A 134 -3.80 5.20 19.69
N ILE A 135 -4.40 6.31 19.24
CA ILE A 135 -4.12 7.66 19.74
C ILE A 135 -5.45 8.40 19.97
N PRO A 136 -5.48 9.43 20.84
CA PRO A 136 -6.70 10.22 21.06
C PRO A 136 -7.14 10.99 19.81
N GLU A 137 -8.43 11.19 19.70
CA GLU A 137 -9.01 12.06 18.66
C GLU A 137 -8.77 13.52 18.96
#